data_f3728ce8ae5b4102a0804d72b6106450
#
_entry.id   f3728ce8ae5b4102a0804d72b6106450
#
_cell.length_a   1.000
_cell.length_b   1.000
_cell.length_c   1.000
_cell.angle_alpha   90.00
_cell.angle_beta   90.00
_cell.angle_gamma   90.00
#
_symmetry.space_group_name_H-M   'P 1'
#
loop_
_entity.id
_entity.type
_entity.pdbx_description
1 polymer ?
#
loop_
_entity_poly.entity_id
_entity_poly.type
_entity_poly.pdbx_seq_one_letter_code
_entity_poly.pdbx_strand_id
1 'polypeptide(L)'
;DGWDRDPFGGELIDGEVWGRGAIDMLGLTSAMAVVFRHLADTNFRPKGDLTFFGVADEESGSKYGAQWMADNHPDAIRSDYVLTENGGLHGGSENRPTVTMNVGEKGVAWRRLRVKGTPGHGSRPYGADNALIKAAAIVQRVAEYKTPPRFHELWRSQIEDLGKNHGL
;
A
#
# COMPACT_ATOMS: atom_id res chain seq x y z
N ASP A 1 20.61 7.95 -4.97
CA ASP A 1 19.25 7.42 -4.86
C ASP A 1 19.06 6.01 -5.43
N GLY A 2 20.13 5.38 -5.99
CA GLY A 2 20.11 4.00 -6.48
C GLY A 2 19.42 3.79 -7.84
N TRP A 3 19.18 4.87 -8.59
CA TRP A 3 18.69 4.80 -9.95
C TRP A 3 19.85 4.95 -10.95
N ASP A 4 19.97 4.01 -11.86
CA ASP A 4 20.94 4.04 -12.95
C ASP A 4 20.47 4.87 -14.17
N ARG A 5 19.19 5.30 -14.14
CA ARG A 5 18.51 6.04 -15.20
C ARG A 5 17.63 7.14 -14.59
N ASP A 6 17.15 8.04 -15.45
CA ASP A 6 16.20 9.07 -15.01
C ASP A 6 14.90 8.43 -14.51
N PRO A 7 14.58 8.54 -13.21
CA PRO A 7 13.35 7.97 -12.65
C PRO A 7 12.07 8.60 -13.20
N PHE A 8 12.16 9.73 -13.88
CA PHE A 8 11.01 10.42 -14.47
C PHE A 8 11.02 10.40 -15.99
N GLY A 9 11.97 9.68 -16.60
CA GLY A 9 12.13 9.59 -18.06
C GLY A 9 11.05 8.73 -18.75
N GLY A 10 10.54 7.71 -18.08
CA GLY A 10 9.56 6.79 -18.68
C GLY A 10 10.07 6.05 -19.91
N GLU A 11 11.36 5.75 -19.95
CA GLU A 11 12.01 5.14 -21.08
C GLU A 11 11.50 3.70 -21.32
N LEU A 12 11.28 3.35 -22.59
CA LEU A 12 10.96 1.97 -23.00
C LEU A 12 12.25 1.29 -23.49
N ILE A 13 12.72 0.30 -22.73
CA ILE A 13 13.97 -0.40 -22.99
C ILE A 13 13.72 -1.90 -22.92
N ASP A 14 14.08 -2.62 -23.97
CA ASP A 14 13.92 -4.07 -24.07
C ASP A 14 12.50 -4.59 -23.72
N GLY A 15 11.47 -3.76 -23.98
CA GLY A 15 10.08 -4.07 -23.70
C GLY A 15 9.62 -3.70 -22.27
N GLU A 16 10.49 -3.10 -21.46
CA GLU A 16 10.20 -2.66 -20.11
C GLU A 16 10.13 -1.13 -20.00
N VAL A 17 9.16 -0.62 -19.28
CA VAL A 17 9.05 0.82 -18.97
C VAL A 17 9.81 1.12 -17.67
N TRP A 18 10.83 1.96 -17.80
CA TRP A 18 11.64 2.39 -16.67
C TRP A 18 11.18 3.73 -16.12
N GLY A 19 10.85 3.76 -14.82
CA GLY A 19 10.45 5.00 -14.18
C GLY A 19 9.87 4.83 -12.79
N ARG A 20 9.85 5.91 -12.05
CA ARG A 20 9.19 6.00 -10.74
C ARG A 20 7.69 5.77 -10.92
N GLY A 21 7.12 4.83 -10.16
CA GLY A 21 5.71 4.48 -10.26
C GLY A 21 5.37 3.55 -11.44
N ALA A 22 6.34 3.12 -12.27
CA ALA A 22 6.06 2.25 -13.41
C ALA A 22 5.42 0.91 -12.98
N ILE A 23 5.88 0.33 -11.87
CA ILE A 23 5.28 -0.87 -11.27
C ILE A 23 4.15 -0.47 -10.31
N ASP A 24 4.39 0.47 -9.42
CA ASP A 24 3.51 0.88 -8.34
C ASP A 24 3.09 2.35 -8.54
N MET A 25 1.91 2.57 -9.17
CA MET A 25 1.19 1.56 -9.97
C MET A 25 0.70 2.13 -11.30
N LEU A 26 1.50 3.00 -11.97
CA LEU A 26 1.11 3.64 -13.24
C LEU A 26 0.82 2.61 -14.34
N GLY A 27 1.51 1.46 -14.31
CA GLY A 27 1.23 0.36 -15.24
C GLY A 27 -0.22 -0.13 -15.14
N LEU A 28 -0.67 -0.42 -13.92
CA LEU A 28 -2.05 -0.86 -13.68
C LEU A 28 -3.06 0.27 -13.91
N THR A 29 -2.77 1.48 -13.46
CA THR A 29 -3.60 2.66 -13.70
C THR A 29 -3.82 2.92 -15.20
N SER A 30 -2.76 2.80 -15.99
CA SER A 30 -2.85 2.93 -17.45
C SER A 30 -3.69 1.83 -18.07
N ALA A 31 -3.53 0.58 -17.64
CA ALA A 31 -4.34 -0.54 -18.09
C ALA A 31 -5.84 -0.32 -17.77
N MET A 32 -6.16 0.11 -16.57
CA MET A 32 -7.54 0.45 -16.17
C MET A 32 -8.12 1.56 -17.04
N ALA A 33 -7.36 2.62 -17.30
CA ALA A 33 -7.80 3.74 -18.15
C ALA A 33 -8.06 3.29 -19.59
N VAL A 34 -7.20 2.44 -20.15
CA VAL A 34 -7.38 1.88 -21.50
C VAL A 34 -8.63 1.01 -21.58
N VAL A 35 -8.85 0.13 -20.59
CA VAL A 35 -10.06 -0.69 -20.52
C VAL A 35 -11.31 0.16 -20.37
N PHE A 36 -11.27 1.14 -19.48
CA PHE A 36 -12.40 2.08 -19.29
C PHE A 36 -12.77 2.79 -20.59
N ARG A 37 -11.75 3.30 -21.31
CA ARG A 37 -11.93 3.93 -22.62
C ARG A 37 -12.49 2.96 -23.66
N HIS A 38 -11.95 1.74 -23.72
CA HIS A 38 -12.42 0.70 -24.65
C HIS A 38 -13.89 0.35 -24.42
N LEU A 39 -14.32 0.21 -23.17
CA LEU A 39 -15.74 -0.02 -22.86
C LEU A 39 -16.65 1.10 -23.36
N ALA A 40 -16.21 2.34 -23.23
CA ALA A 40 -16.95 3.50 -23.77
C ALA A 40 -17.02 3.48 -25.30
N ASP A 41 -15.89 3.20 -25.96
CA ASP A 41 -15.79 3.19 -27.44
C ASP A 41 -16.59 2.03 -28.08
N THR A 42 -16.76 0.90 -27.38
CA THR A 42 -17.52 -0.27 -27.85
C THR A 42 -19.01 -0.21 -27.53
N ASN A 43 -19.51 0.91 -27.03
CA ASN A 43 -20.89 1.06 -26.59
C ASN A 43 -21.33 0.03 -25.53
N PHE A 44 -20.40 -0.48 -24.75
CA PHE A 44 -20.72 -1.34 -23.62
C PHE A 44 -21.69 -0.65 -22.67
N ARG A 45 -22.69 -1.37 -22.20
CA ARG A 45 -23.69 -0.85 -21.26
C ARG A 45 -23.63 -1.69 -19.99
N PRO A 46 -22.91 -1.23 -18.96
CA PRO A 46 -22.90 -1.89 -17.66
C PRO A 46 -24.30 -1.83 -17.02
N LYS A 47 -24.58 -2.76 -16.10
CA LYS A 47 -25.85 -2.74 -15.34
C LYS A 47 -25.91 -1.64 -14.28
N GLY A 48 -24.82 -0.99 -14.00
CA GLY A 48 -24.68 0.13 -13.06
C GLY A 48 -23.66 1.12 -13.60
N ASP A 49 -23.33 2.10 -12.79
CA ASP A 49 -22.32 3.10 -13.13
C ASP A 49 -20.91 2.52 -12.98
N LEU A 50 -20.03 2.94 -13.86
CA LEU A 50 -18.60 2.63 -13.81
C LEU A 50 -17.84 3.93 -13.71
N THR A 51 -17.11 4.11 -12.61
CA THR A 51 -16.34 5.32 -12.34
C THR A 51 -14.85 5.00 -12.37
N PHE A 52 -14.09 5.73 -13.17
CA PHE A 52 -12.64 5.73 -13.10
C PHE A 52 -12.19 6.86 -12.17
N PHE A 53 -11.53 6.48 -11.07
CA PHE A 53 -11.13 7.40 -10.02
C PHE A 53 -9.61 7.42 -9.87
N GLY A 54 -8.97 8.39 -10.53
CA GLY A 54 -7.53 8.63 -10.39
C GLY A 54 -7.26 9.66 -9.29
N VAL A 55 -6.39 9.32 -8.35
CA VAL A 55 -6.07 10.17 -7.20
C VAL A 55 -4.58 10.48 -7.12
N ALA A 56 -4.27 11.59 -6.45
CA ALA A 56 -2.91 11.97 -6.11
C ALA A 56 -2.58 11.51 -4.67
N ASP A 57 -1.30 11.58 -4.34
CA ASP A 57 -0.71 11.47 -2.99
C ASP A 57 -1.04 10.19 -2.19
N GLU A 58 -1.34 9.08 -2.88
CA GLU A 58 -1.60 7.80 -2.21
C GLU A 58 -0.40 7.41 -1.33
N GLU A 59 0.81 7.43 -1.86
CA GLU A 59 2.07 7.13 -1.18
C GLU A 59 2.41 8.08 -0.01
N SER A 60 1.73 9.22 0.06
CA SER A 60 1.91 10.23 1.10
C SER A 60 0.78 10.27 2.11
N GLY A 61 -0.15 9.31 2.06
CA GLY A 61 -1.27 9.15 2.98
C GLY A 61 -2.57 9.78 2.51
N SER A 62 -2.74 10.01 1.22
CA SER A 62 -4.00 10.33 0.53
C SER A 62 -4.74 11.59 0.98
N LYS A 63 -4.05 12.50 1.68
CA LYS A 63 -4.67 13.69 2.30
C LYS A 63 -5.36 14.60 1.28
N TYR A 64 -4.78 14.75 0.10
CA TYR A 64 -5.27 15.64 -0.98
C TYR A 64 -6.01 14.87 -2.07
N GLY A 65 -5.86 13.54 -2.11
CA GLY A 65 -6.52 12.64 -3.04
C GLY A 65 -7.74 11.96 -2.44
N ALA A 66 -7.65 10.67 -2.15
CA ALA A 66 -8.78 9.85 -1.71
C ALA A 66 -9.43 10.34 -0.41
N GLN A 67 -8.65 10.77 0.59
CA GLN A 67 -9.18 11.30 1.85
C GLN A 67 -9.99 12.57 1.61
N TRP A 68 -9.45 13.50 0.80
CA TRP A 68 -10.15 14.76 0.50
C TRP A 68 -11.49 14.50 -0.23
N MET A 69 -11.51 13.56 -1.16
CA MET A 69 -12.73 13.18 -1.86
C MET A 69 -13.75 12.53 -0.91
N ALA A 70 -13.29 11.67 -0.01
CA ALA A 70 -14.15 11.03 0.98
C ALA A 70 -14.78 12.05 1.94
N ASP A 71 -14.03 13.09 2.32
CA ASP A 71 -14.50 14.13 3.24
C ASP A 71 -15.41 15.17 2.58
N ASN A 72 -15.19 15.49 1.30
CA ASN A 72 -15.87 16.59 0.62
C ASN A 72 -16.88 16.15 -0.44
N HIS A 73 -16.67 15.01 -1.07
CA HIS A 73 -17.52 14.50 -2.17
C HIS A 73 -17.78 12.99 -2.05
N PRO A 74 -18.26 12.48 -0.89
CA PRO A 74 -18.42 11.05 -0.66
C PRO A 74 -19.37 10.39 -1.66
N ASP A 75 -20.40 11.10 -2.11
CA ASP A 75 -21.37 10.55 -3.07
C ASP A 75 -20.80 10.35 -4.48
N ALA A 76 -19.72 11.07 -4.83
CA ALA A 76 -19.07 10.92 -6.12
C ALA A 76 -18.21 9.63 -6.19
N ILE A 77 -17.79 9.08 -5.04
CA ILE A 77 -16.92 7.92 -4.97
C ILE A 77 -17.57 6.70 -4.30
N ARG A 78 -18.79 6.85 -3.79
CA ARG A 78 -19.52 5.74 -3.19
C ARG A 78 -19.85 4.70 -4.25
N SER A 79 -19.50 3.45 -3.98
CA SER A 79 -19.70 2.33 -4.89
C SER A 79 -19.95 1.05 -4.12
N ASP A 80 -20.61 0.08 -4.75
CA ASP A 80 -20.82 -1.25 -4.18
C ASP A 80 -19.56 -2.11 -4.26
N TYR A 81 -18.71 -1.84 -5.26
CA TYR A 81 -17.47 -2.57 -5.53
C TYR A 81 -16.36 -1.61 -5.90
N VAL A 82 -15.14 -1.91 -5.47
CA VAL A 82 -13.92 -1.17 -5.82
C VAL A 82 -12.91 -2.13 -6.40
N LEU A 83 -12.36 -1.80 -7.56
CA LEU A 83 -11.19 -2.45 -8.13
C LEU A 83 -10.00 -1.51 -7.93
N THR A 84 -8.98 -1.99 -7.29
CA THR A 84 -7.78 -1.23 -6.99
C THR A 84 -6.54 -2.10 -7.14
N GLU A 85 -5.40 -1.60 -6.71
CA GLU A 85 -4.18 -2.39 -6.64
C GLU A 85 -4.28 -3.54 -5.64
N ASN A 86 -3.30 -4.42 -5.70
CA ASN A 86 -3.17 -5.64 -4.91
C ASN A 86 -4.22 -6.72 -5.21
N GLY A 87 -3.75 -7.94 -5.29
CA GLY A 87 -4.53 -9.09 -5.72
C GLY A 87 -4.28 -9.45 -7.18
N GLY A 88 -5.08 -10.37 -7.70
CA GLY A 88 -4.96 -10.81 -9.08
C GLY A 88 -3.70 -11.63 -9.39
N LEU A 89 -2.93 -12.04 -8.36
CA LEU A 89 -1.74 -12.87 -8.59
C LEU A 89 -2.17 -14.24 -9.09
N HIS A 90 -1.62 -14.59 -10.24
CA HIS A 90 -1.81 -15.90 -10.82
C HIS A 90 -0.96 -16.95 -10.11
N GLY A 91 -1.54 -18.08 -9.81
CA GLY A 91 -0.89 -19.21 -9.16
C GLY A 91 -1.55 -20.52 -9.56
N GLY A 92 -1.27 -21.56 -8.80
CA GLY A 92 -1.79 -22.90 -9.07
C GLY A 92 -1.00 -23.63 -10.15
N SER A 93 -1.62 -24.59 -10.78
CA SER A 93 -1.05 -25.37 -11.90
C SER A 93 -1.82 -25.08 -13.20
N GLU A 94 -1.25 -25.48 -14.33
CA GLU A 94 -1.87 -25.33 -15.64
C GLU A 94 -3.30 -25.97 -15.69
N ASN A 95 -3.50 -27.08 -15.00
CA ASN A 95 -4.79 -27.76 -14.92
C ASN A 95 -5.72 -27.22 -13.81
N ARG A 96 -5.18 -26.39 -12.89
CA ARG A 96 -5.93 -25.77 -11.77
C ARG A 96 -5.38 -24.37 -11.54
N PRO A 97 -5.61 -23.44 -12.47
CA PRO A 97 -5.18 -22.07 -12.27
C PRO A 97 -5.93 -21.42 -11.10
N THR A 98 -5.23 -20.62 -10.33
CA THR A 98 -5.81 -19.83 -9.24
C THR A 98 -5.49 -18.37 -9.44
N VAL A 99 -6.36 -17.50 -8.96
CA VAL A 99 -6.13 -16.06 -8.88
C VAL A 99 -6.41 -15.64 -7.46
N THR A 100 -5.48 -14.92 -6.85
CA THR A 100 -5.67 -14.41 -5.51
C THR A 100 -6.59 -13.19 -5.52
N MET A 101 -7.40 -13.06 -4.49
CA MET A 101 -8.23 -11.89 -4.27
C MET A 101 -8.02 -11.38 -2.86
N ASN A 102 -7.69 -10.10 -2.71
CA ASN A 102 -7.57 -9.48 -1.40
C ASN A 102 -8.95 -9.25 -0.81
N VAL A 103 -9.16 -9.74 0.40
CA VAL A 103 -10.43 -9.63 1.13
C VAL A 103 -10.29 -8.81 2.42
N GLY A 104 -9.13 -8.23 2.67
CA GLY A 104 -8.83 -7.38 3.81
C GLY A 104 -7.38 -6.93 3.82
N GLU A 105 -7.13 -5.84 4.48
CA GLU A 105 -5.80 -5.23 4.60
C GLU A 105 -5.44 -4.94 6.05
N LYS A 106 -4.15 -4.82 6.32
CA LYS A 106 -3.66 -4.37 7.62
C LYS A 106 -3.84 -2.86 7.74
N GLY A 107 -4.36 -2.42 8.87
CA GLY A 107 -4.40 -1.00 9.19
C GLY A 107 -3.00 -0.42 9.42
N VAL A 108 -2.81 0.83 9.02
CA VAL A 108 -1.60 1.61 9.27
C VAL A 108 -1.78 2.48 10.50
N ALA A 109 -0.76 2.57 11.34
CA ALA A 109 -0.79 3.36 12.57
C ALA A 109 0.52 4.14 12.77
N TRP A 110 0.79 5.08 11.88
CA TRP A 110 1.93 5.99 12.03
C TRP A 110 1.86 6.76 13.34
N ARG A 111 2.97 6.81 14.06
CA ARG A 111 3.07 7.54 15.32
C ARG A 111 4.33 8.37 15.35
N ARG A 112 4.21 9.59 15.88
CA ARG A 112 5.35 10.46 16.19
C ARG A 112 5.54 10.47 17.69
N LEU A 113 6.69 10.02 18.14
CA LEU A 113 7.08 10.09 19.54
C LEU A 113 7.87 11.37 19.78
N ARG A 114 7.42 12.18 20.74
CA ARG A 114 8.15 13.37 21.21
C ARG A 114 8.74 13.09 22.57
N VAL A 115 10.05 12.98 22.62
CA VAL A 115 10.77 12.72 23.86
C VAL A 115 11.28 14.03 24.41
N LYS A 116 10.95 14.32 25.69
CA LYS A 116 11.37 15.53 26.37
C LYS A 116 12.56 15.25 27.28
N GLY A 117 13.47 16.22 27.34
CA GLY A 117 14.60 16.27 28.27
C GLY A 117 14.85 17.70 28.71
N THR A 118 15.74 17.88 29.66
CA THR A 118 16.15 19.20 30.12
C THR A 118 17.46 19.59 29.46
N PRO A 119 17.54 20.76 28.82
CA PRO A 119 18.80 21.24 28.26
C PRO A 119 19.89 21.35 29.30
N GLY A 120 21.12 20.98 28.93
CA GLY A 120 22.28 21.07 29.80
C GLY A 120 23.54 21.39 29.01
N HIS A 121 24.57 21.86 29.68
CA HIS A 121 25.87 22.14 29.07
C HIS A 121 26.65 20.84 28.88
N GLY A 122 27.25 20.64 27.71
CA GLY A 122 27.97 19.42 27.36
C GLY A 122 29.13 19.04 28.30
N SER A 123 29.76 20.04 28.98
CA SER A 123 30.80 19.78 29.96
C SER A 123 30.27 19.32 31.34
N ARG A 124 28.95 19.29 31.53
CA ARG A 124 28.32 18.89 32.82
C ARG A 124 27.25 17.83 32.58
N PRO A 125 27.64 16.61 32.10
CA PRO A 125 26.70 15.58 31.73
C PRO A 125 26.09 14.85 32.93
N TYR A 126 26.70 14.95 34.10
CA TYR A 126 26.23 14.25 35.30
C TYR A 126 24.85 14.77 35.73
N GLY A 127 23.91 13.86 35.92
CA GLY A 127 22.53 14.19 36.29
C GLY A 127 21.73 14.88 35.19
N ALA A 128 22.26 15.01 33.98
CA ALA A 128 21.52 15.61 32.86
C ALA A 128 20.36 14.72 32.42
N ASP A 129 19.21 15.34 32.23
CA ASP A 129 18.00 14.69 31.71
C ASP A 129 18.00 14.69 30.17
N ASN A 130 18.85 13.84 29.60
CA ASN A 130 19.10 13.83 28.14
C ASN A 130 17.98 13.10 27.38
N ALA A 131 17.26 13.84 26.53
CA ALA A 131 16.18 13.31 25.70
C ALA A 131 16.66 12.22 24.70
N LEU A 132 17.91 12.31 24.22
CA LEU A 132 18.47 11.34 23.27
C LEU A 132 18.65 9.97 23.93
N ILE A 133 19.15 9.92 25.17
CA ILE A 133 19.28 8.67 25.94
C ILE A 133 17.93 8.02 26.15
N LYS A 134 16.90 8.82 26.52
CA LYS A 134 15.54 8.32 26.64
C LYS A 134 14.98 7.80 25.31
N ALA A 135 15.22 8.52 24.22
CA ALA A 135 14.80 8.12 22.88
C ALA A 135 15.43 6.79 22.46
N ALA A 136 16.73 6.61 22.70
CA ALA A 136 17.44 5.36 22.42
C ALA A 136 16.82 4.17 23.19
N ALA A 137 16.49 4.35 24.47
CA ALA A 137 15.82 3.33 25.26
C ALA A 137 14.41 2.98 24.75
N ILE A 138 13.68 3.96 24.23
CA ILE A 138 12.37 3.73 23.60
C ILE A 138 12.53 2.93 22.31
N VAL A 139 13.47 3.32 21.44
CA VAL A 139 13.76 2.61 20.19
C VAL A 139 14.12 1.15 20.47
N GLN A 140 14.98 0.90 21.46
CA GLN A 140 15.34 -0.46 21.84
C GLN A 140 14.12 -1.27 22.27
N ARG A 141 13.27 -0.73 23.15
CA ARG A 141 12.03 -1.40 23.58
C ARG A 141 11.09 -1.72 22.43
N VAL A 142 10.97 -0.80 21.46
CA VAL A 142 10.14 -1.03 20.27
C VAL A 142 10.72 -2.14 19.41
N ALA A 143 12.06 -2.16 19.22
CA ALA A 143 12.75 -3.19 18.44
C ALA A 143 12.65 -4.58 19.08
N GLU A 144 12.68 -4.65 20.40
CA GLU A 144 12.60 -5.90 21.17
C GLU A 144 11.14 -6.39 21.37
N TYR A 145 10.16 -5.54 21.12
CA TYR A 145 8.76 -5.89 21.34
C TYR A 145 8.29 -6.94 20.33
N LYS A 146 7.89 -8.09 20.84
CA LYS A 146 7.31 -9.16 20.04
C LYS A 146 5.79 -9.05 20.09
N THR A 147 5.20 -8.68 18.97
CA THR A 147 3.75 -8.61 18.85
C THR A 147 3.15 -10.02 19.02
N PRO A 148 2.17 -10.21 19.92
CA PRO A 148 1.46 -11.47 20.00
C PRO A 148 0.77 -11.79 18.67
N PRO A 149 0.96 -12.98 18.09
CA PRO A 149 0.32 -13.33 16.85
C PRO A 149 -1.20 -13.38 17.02
N ARG A 150 -1.92 -12.74 16.10
CA ARG A 150 -3.38 -12.83 16.01
C ARG A 150 -3.73 -13.38 14.64
N PHE A 151 -4.43 -14.50 14.63
CA PHE A 151 -4.85 -15.16 13.41
C PHE A 151 -6.33 -14.84 13.16
N HIS A 152 -6.58 -14.09 12.11
CA HIS A 152 -7.92 -13.85 11.61
C HIS A 152 -8.44 -15.11 10.92
N GLU A 153 -9.77 -15.34 10.93
CA GLU A 153 -10.41 -16.51 10.32
C GLU A 153 -10.05 -16.67 8.84
N LEU A 154 -10.12 -15.60 8.06
CA LEU A 154 -9.74 -15.62 6.64
C LEU A 154 -8.27 -16.01 6.43
N TRP A 155 -7.39 -15.61 7.32
CA TRP A 155 -5.97 -15.96 7.25
C TRP A 155 -5.74 -17.44 7.56
N ARG A 156 -6.50 -18.00 8.52
CA ARG A 156 -6.48 -19.45 8.81
C ARG A 156 -6.95 -20.25 7.60
N SER A 157 -8.08 -19.86 7.00
CA SER A 157 -8.61 -20.48 5.78
C SER A 157 -7.59 -20.47 4.64
N GLN A 158 -6.91 -19.34 4.42
CA GLN A 158 -5.88 -19.24 3.38
C GLN A 158 -4.70 -20.21 3.63
N ILE A 159 -4.23 -20.33 4.88
CA ILE A 159 -3.16 -21.29 5.22
C ILE A 159 -3.60 -22.73 5.01
N GLU A 160 -4.82 -23.05 5.41
CA GLU A 160 -5.39 -24.41 5.20
C GLU A 160 -5.49 -24.74 3.71
N ASP A 161 -5.91 -23.79 2.89
CA ASP A 161 -6.02 -23.99 1.44
C ASP A 161 -4.63 -24.10 0.78
N LEU A 162 -3.66 -23.32 1.22
CA LEU A 162 -2.27 -23.47 0.80
C LEU A 162 -1.71 -24.85 1.19
N GLY A 163 -1.98 -25.31 2.41
CA GLY A 163 -1.58 -26.63 2.87
C GLY A 163 -2.15 -27.75 2.03
N LYS A 164 -3.45 -27.70 1.71
CA LYS A 164 -4.12 -28.68 0.84
C LYS A 164 -3.55 -28.68 -0.59
N ASN A 165 -3.18 -27.51 -1.12
CA ASN A 165 -2.66 -27.37 -2.48
C ASN A 165 -1.19 -27.79 -2.61
N HIS A 166 -0.42 -27.74 -1.54
CA HIS A 166 1.00 -28.08 -1.51
C HIS A 166 1.32 -29.42 -0.81
N GLY A 167 0.30 -30.14 -0.34
CA GLY A 167 0.48 -31.45 0.29
C GLY A 167 1.19 -31.39 1.65
N LEU A 168 1.03 -30.28 2.36
CA LEU A 168 1.57 -30.07 3.71
C LEU A 168 0.57 -30.51 4.79
#